data_76ae39c6e7169e25ab387ef7b10abf61
#
_entry.id   76ae39c6e7169e25ab387ef7b10abf61
#
_cell.length_a   1.000
_cell.length_b   1.000
_cell.length_c   1.000
_cell.angle_alpha   90.00
_cell.angle_beta   90.00
_cell.angle_gamma   90.00
#
_symmetry.space_group_name_H-M   'P 1'
#
loop_
_entity.id
_entity.type
_entity.pdbx_description
1 polymer ?
#
loop_
_entity_poly.entity_id
_entity_poly.type
_entity_poly.pdbx_seq_one_letter_code
_entity_poly.pdbx_strand_id
1 'polypeptide(L)'
;MARTDPNSGARLFYPGRAWAVAKWSTIGVLIVCMTWLGTDLVELFPSNYAIADAASLVAAWASLAAIMAFLACIVATCMLTFRLMKNLHIVAPDDVRTSATMSVLWYFIPVANLLKPARVVGEIWRATFNNVEEYGKDSGVVGLWWFAWVVWGFASRIQDRIMAESGAFAP
;
A
#
# COMPACT_ATOMS: atom_id res chain seq x y z
N MET A 1 -13.40 10.38 -17.51
CA MET A 1 -14.40 9.98 -18.48
C MET A 1 -15.15 8.80 -17.88
N ALA A 2 -16.47 8.87 -17.74
CA ALA A 2 -17.26 7.74 -17.23
C ALA A 2 -17.60 6.86 -18.42
N ARG A 3 -17.33 5.56 -18.31
CA ARG A 3 -17.76 4.57 -19.29
C ARG A 3 -19.07 3.98 -18.81
N THR A 4 -20.05 3.85 -19.67
CA THR A 4 -21.29 3.14 -19.34
C THR A 4 -21.10 1.65 -19.59
N ASP A 5 -21.60 0.84 -18.67
CA ASP A 5 -21.69 -0.60 -18.88
C ASP A 5 -22.68 -0.88 -20.02
N PRO A 6 -22.26 -1.64 -21.05
CA PRO A 6 -23.11 -1.90 -22.21
C PRO A 6 -24.37 -2.71 -21.88
N ASN A 7 -24.35 -3.49 -20.77
CA ASN A 7 -25.45 -4.38 -20.41
C ASN A 7 -26.49 -3.73 -19.50
N SER A 8 -26.07 -2.84 -18.61
CA SER A 8 -26.96 -2.22 -17.60
C SER A 8 -27.17 -0.72 -17.83
N GLY A 9 -26.41 -0.08 -18.72
CA GLY A 9 -26.41 1.37 -18.90
C GLY A 9 -25.85 2.16 -17.70
N ALA A 10 -25.40 1.47 -16.67
CA ALA A 10 -24.87 2.09 -15.46
C ALA A 10 -23.52 2.78 -15.72
N ARG A 11 -23.27 3.90 -15.04
CA ARG A 11 -22.01 4.64 -15.16
C ARG A 11 -20.91 3.96 -14.35
N LEU A 12 -19.88 3.45 -15.03
CA LEU A 12 -18.68 2.92 -14.41
C LEU A 12 -17.71 4.06 -14.09
N PHE A 13 -17.11 3.99 -12.91
CA PHE A 13 -16.06 4.93 -12.51
C PHE A 13 -14.71 4.49 -13.08
N TYR A 14 -14.15 5.32 -13.96
CA TYR A 14 -12.84 5.03 -14.53
C TYR A 14 -11.73 5.16 -13.50
N PRO A 15 -10.98 4.08 -13.19
CA PRO A 15 -9.95 4.09 -12.14
C PRO A 15 -8.62 4.74 -12.57
N GLY A 16 -8.48 5.11 -13.85
CA GLY A 16 -7.19 5.48 -14.46
C GLY A 16 -6.41 6.57 -13.73
N ARG A 17 -7.07 7.62 -13.24
CA ARG A 17 -6.38 8.66 -12.46
C ARG A 17 -5.93 8.14 -11.10
N ALA A 18 -6.78 7.39 -10.40
CA ALA A 18 -6.43 6.81 -9.12
C ALA A 18 -5.29 5.78 -9.26
N TRP A 19 -5.33 4.98 -10.33
CA TRP A 19 -4.26 4.06 -10.68
C TRP A 19 -2.95 4.78 -10.98
N ALA A 20 -2.98 5.85 -11.78
CA ALA A 20 -1.80 6.66 -12.08
C ALA A 20 -1.20 7.25 -10.81
N VAL A 21 -2.02 7.83 -9.92
CA VAL A 21 -1.54 8.37 -8.64
C VAL A 21 -0.95 7.27 -7.76
N ALA A 22 -1.60 6.11 -7.65
CA ALA A 22 -1.08 4.98 -6.88
C ALA A 22 0.29 4.52 -7.43
N LYS A 23 0.40 4.34 -8.75
CA LYS A 23 1.65 3.95 -9.41
C LYS A 23 2.78 4.96 -9.13
N TRP A 24 2.53 6.25 -9.34
CA TRP A 24 3.55 7.27 -9.15
C TRP A 24 3.91 7.45 -7.68
N SER A 25 2.96 7.32 -6.76
CA SER A 25 3.24 7.33 -5.32
C SER A 25 4.13 6.16 -4.91
N THR A 26 3.87 4.96 -5.43
CA THR A 26 4.71 3.78 -5.16
C THR A 26 6.14 3.98 -5.68
N ILE A 27 6.29 4.51 -6.90
CA ILE A 27 7.61 4.85 -7.47
C ILE A 27 8.31 5.89 -6.60
N GLY A 28 7.59 6.93 -6.14
CA GLY A 28 8.13 7.94 -5.24
C GLY A 28 8.64 7.35 -3.93
N VAL A 29 7.87 6.45 -3.30
CA VAL A 29 8.30 5.74 -2.08
C VAL A 29 9.57 4.90 -2.33
N LEU A 30 9.64 4.19 -3.45
CA LEU A 30 10.83 3.41 -3.80
C LEU A 30 12.07 4.30 -3.98
N ILE A 31 11.94 5.44 -4.66
CA ILE A 31 13.06 6.40 -4.82
C ILE A 31 13.54 6.89 -3.45
N VAL A 32 12.62 7.22 -2.55
CA VAL A 32 12.96 7.67 -1.20
C VAL A 32 13.65 6.57 -0.40
N CYS A 33 13.17 5.33 -0.45
CA CYS A 33 13.83 4.21 0.22
C CYS A 33 15.24 3.99 -0.32
N MET A 34 15.47 4.14 -1.63
CA MET A 34 16.80 4.04 -2.23
C MET A 34 17.72 5.21 -1.80
N THR A 35 17.16 6.41 -1.63
CA THR A 35 17.92 7.56 -1.12
C THR A 35 18.36 7.32 0.33
N TRP A 36 17.49 6.80 1.17
CA TRP A 36 17.81 6.45 2.55
C TRP A 36 18.92 5.39 2.62
N LEU A 37 18.78 4.32 1.85
CA LEU A 37 19.82 3.29 1.78
C LEU A 37 21.17 3.89 1.35
N GLY A 38 21.15 4.83 0.40
CA GLY A 38 22.35 5.54 -0.04
C GLY A 38 22.97 6.40 1.06
N THR A 39 22.16 7.10 1.88
CA THR A 39 22.67 7.89 3.02
C THR A 39 23.26 7.00 4.11
N ASP A 40 22.62 5.90 4.46
CA ASP A 40 23.12 4.93 5.43
C ASP A 40 24.48 4.35 4.99
N LEU A 41 24.65 4.07 3.67
CA LEU A 41 25.93 3.63 3.12
C LEU A 41 27.04 4.68 3.22
N VAL A 42 26.72 5.96 3.09
CA VAL A 42 27.69 7.06 3.28
C VAL A 42 28.14 7.16 4.73
N GLU A 43 27.25 6.93 5.69
CA GLU A 43 27.58 6.96 7.13
C GLU A 43 28.53 5.82 7.55
N LEU A 44 28.57 4.72 6.80
CA LEU A 44 29.52 3.64 7.03
C LEU A 44 30.97 4.03 6.67
N PHE A 45 31.20 5.13 5.95
CA PHE A 45 32.50 5.60 5.52
C PHE A 45 32.78 7.04 6.02
N PRO A 46 32.98 7.28 7.31
CA PRO A 46 33.03 8.60 7.93
C PRO A 46 34.34 9.37 7.67
N SER A 47 35.02 9.14 6.55
CA SER A 47 36.31 9.76 6.22
C SER A 47 36.24 11.26 5.89
N ASN A 48 35.04 11.83 5.76
CA ASN A 48 34.87 13.25 5.43
C ASN A 48 33.61 13.86 6.09
N TYR A 49 33.79 14.69 7.12
CA TYR A 49 32.70 15.33 7.87
C TYR A 49 31.78 16.19 6.99
N ALA A 50 32.31 16.87 5.96
CA ALA A 50 31.50 17.69 5.07
C ALA A 50 30.54 16.83 4.23
N ILE A 51 30.93 15.61 3.87
CA ILE A 51 30.06 14.67 3.17
C ILE A 51 28.98 14.14 4.11
N ALA A 52 29.31 13.85 5.38
CA ALA A 52 28.35 13.40 6.38
C ALA A 52 27.27 14.46 6.69
N ASP A 53 27.67 15.74 6.81
CA ASP A 53 26.73 16.85 7.01
C ASP A 53 25.79 17.02 5.80
N ALA A 54 26.30 16.96 4.60
CA ALA A 54 25.48 17.01 3.38
C ALA A 54 24.53 15.81 3.28
N ALA A 55 24.98 14.61 3.63
CA ALA A 55 24.16 13.40 3.65
C ALA A 55 23.01 13.51 4.67
N SER A 56 23.24 14.07 5.85
CA SER A 56 22.20 14.27 6.87
C SER A 56 21.11 15.22 6.42
N LEU A 57 21.44 16.30 5.71
CA LEU A 57 20.48 17.22 5.11
C LEU A 57 19.65 16.53 4.01
N VAL A 58 20.29 15.73 3.14
CA VAL A 58 19.60 14.95 2.12
C VAL A 58 18.65 13.94 2.75
N ALA A 59 19.07 13.25 3.82
CA ALA A 59 18.24 12.31 4.56
C ALA A 59 17.00 12.99 5.17
N ALA A 60 17.16 14.20 5.73
CA ALA A 60 16.05 14.96 6.31
C ALA A 60 14.99 15.33 5.25
N TRP A 61 15.41 15.83 4.09
CA TRP A 61 14.50 16.14 2.98
C TRP A 61 13.87 14.88 2.38
N ALA A 62 14.63 13.79 2.28
CA ALA A 62 14.12 12.50 1.83
C ALA A 62 13.04 11.96 2.78
N SER A 63 13.21 12.13 4.10
CA SER A 63 12.22 11.75 5.11
C SER A 63 10.91 12.49 4.94
N LEU A 64 10.97 13.80 4.74
CA LEU A 64 9.77 14.62 4.49
C LEU A 64 9.07 14.19 3.20
N ALA A 65 9.82 13.99 2.14
CA ALA A 65 9.28 13.51 0.86
C ALA A 65 8.65 12.12 1.00
N ALA A 66 9.23 11.22 1.81
CA ALA A 66 8.68 9.91 2.11
C ALA A 66 7.31 9.99 2.78
N ILE A 67 7.19 10.83 3.81
CA ILE A 67 5.92 11.02 4.52
C ILE A 67 4.85 11.52 3.54
N MET A 68 5.16 12.50 2.72
CA MET A 68 4.22 13.04 1.73
C MET A 68 3.82 12.00 0.68
N ALA A 69 4.78 11.23 0.16
CA ALA A 69 4.52 10.16 -0.79
C ALA A 69 3.67 9.03 -0.16
N PHE A 70 3.94 8.69 1.10
CA PHE A 70 3.17 7.69 1.83
C PHE A 70 1.72 8.12 2.04
N LEU A 71 1.49 9.37 2.46
CA LEU A 71 0.13 9.92 2.59
C LEU A 71 -0.61 9.93 1.25
N ALA A 72 0.06 10.34 0.17
CA ALA A 72 -0.51 10.28 -1.18
C ALA A 72 -0.87 8.85 -1.60
N CYS A 73 -0.02 7.88 -1.25
CA CYS A 73 -0.26 6.45 -1.52
C CYS A 73 -1.50 5.93 -0.77
N ILE A 74 -1.67 6.29 0.52
CA ILE A 74 -2.86 5.94 1.30
C ILE A 74 -4.12 6.49 0.63
N VAL A 75 -4.14 7.79 0.31
CA VAL A 75 -5.30 8.42 -0.32
C VAL A 75 -5.61 7.77 -1.68
N ALA A 76 -4.59 7.53 -2.50
CA ALA A 76 -4.76 6.90 -3.81
C ALA A 76 -5.32 5.48 -3.69
N THR A 77 -4.81 4.69 -2.72
CA THR A 77 -5.28 3.32 -2.46
C THR A 77 -6.74 3.31 -2.00
N CYS A 78 -7.11 4.19 -1.08
CA CYS A 78 -8.48 4.35 -0.63
C CYS A 78 -9.43 4.72 -1.79
N MET A 79 -9.03 5.70 -2.61
CA MET A 79 -9.82 6.11 -3.78
C MET A 79 -9.95 4.99 -4.82
N LEU A 80 -8.87 4.26 -5.07
CA LEU A 80 -8.87 3.13 -6.01
C LEU A 80 -9.79 2.02 -5.51
N THR A 81 -9.64 1.60 -4.26
CA THR A 81 -10.47 0.55 -3.63
C THR A 81 -11.96 0.94 -3.68
N PHE A 82 -12.27 2.18 -3.30
CA PHE A 82 -13.65 2.68 -3.33
C PHE A 82 -14.27 2.62 -4.74
N ARG A 83 -13.52 3.06 -5.76
CA ARG A 83 -14.00 3.07 -7.15
C ARG A 83 -14.15 1.66 -7.72
N LEU A 84 -13.18 0.79 -7.44
CA LEU A 84 -13.26 -0.61 -7.84
C LEU A 84 -14.47 -1.29 -7.23
N MET A 85 -14.68 -1.14 -5.93
CA MET A 85 -15.83 -1.72 -5.24
C MET A 85 -17.17 -1.18 -5.78
N LYS A 86 -17.27 0.13 -6.06
CA LYS A 86 -18.46 0.69 -6.70
C LYS A 86 -18.73 0.09 -8.08
N ASN A 87 -17.69 -0.09 -8.89
CA ASN A 87 -17.84 -0.70 -10.22
C ASN A 87 -18.27 -2.17 -10.11
N LEU A 88 -17.68 -2.91 -9.17
CA LEU A 88 -17.99 -4.32 -8.98
C LEU A 88 -19.43 -4.56 -8.48
N HIS A 89 -19.98 -3.68 -7.66
CA HIS A 89 -21.40 -3.74 -7.30
C HIS A 89 -22.36 -3.57 -8.49
N ILE A 90 -21.88 -2.99 -9.60
CA ILE A 90 -22.67 -2.84 -10.83
C ILE A 90 -22.47 -4.05 -11.74
N VAL A 91 -21.22 -4.52 -11.90
CA VAL A 91 -20.85 -5.54 -12.89
C VAL A 91 -21.01 -6.96 -12.34
N ALA A 92 -20.74 -7.18 -11.05
CA ALA A 92 -20.77 -8.48 -10.39
C ALA A 92 -21.36 -8.36 -8.98
N PRO A 93 -22.65 -8.00 -8.83
CA PRO A 93 -23.27 -7.74 -7.53
C PRO A 93 -23.29 -8.97 -6.62
N ASP A 94 -23.37 -10.17 -7.17
CA ASP A 94 -23.45 -11.43 -6.42
C ASP A 94 -22.10 -11.85 -5.81
N ASP A 95 -20.98 -11.37 -6.39
CA ASP A 95 -19.64 -11.71 -5.96
C ASP A 95 -19.08 -10.75 -4.89
N VAL A 96 -19.75 -9.62 -4.65
CA VAL A 96 -19.27 -8.54 -3.77
C VAL A 96 -20.23 -8.34 -2.60
N ARG A 97 -19.75 -8.62 -1.40
CA ARG A 97 -20.53 -8.47 -0.15
C ARG A 97 -20.21 -7.23 0.65
N THR A 98 -18.99 -6.71 0.50
CA THR A 98 -18.52 -5.53 1.24
C THR A 98 -18.92 -4.26 0.51
N SER A 99 -19.59 -3.31 1.20
CA SER A 99 -19.93 -2.03 0.58
C SER A 99 -18.68 -1.20 0.28
N ALA A 100 -18.75 -0.34 -0.75
CA ALA A 100 -17.64 0.49 -1.17
C ALA A 100 -17.10 1.40 -0.04
N THR A 101 -17.96 1.93 0.81
CA THR A 101 -17.56 2.75 1.95
C THR A 101 -16.85 1.92 3.02
N MET A 102 -17.40 0.76 3.37
CA MET A 102 -16.78 -0.12 4.37
C MET A 102 -15.45 -0.68 3.91
N SER A 103 -15.26 -0.93 2.61
CA SER A 103 -13.99 -1.38 2.06
C SER A 103 -12.84 -0.42 2.35
N VAL A 104 -13.12 0.89 2.46
CA VAL A 104 -12.14 1.91 2.82
C VAL A 104 -12.03 2.08 4.33
N LEU A 105 -13.16 2.09 5.06
CA LEU A 105 -13.16 2.28 6.51
C LEU A 105 -12.38 1.20 7.26
N TRP A 106 -12.35 -0.03 6.74
CA TRP A 106 -11.57 -1.12 7.33
C TRP A 106 -10.07 -0.86 7.45
N TYR A 107 -9.49 0.01 6.61
CA TYR A 107 -8.08 0.40 6.71
C TYR A 107 -7.77 1.25 7.96
N PHE A 108 -8.78 1.95 8.51
CA PHE A 108 -8.60 2.87 9.63
C PHE A 108 -8.98 2.26 10.99
N ILE A 109 -9.62 1.10 11.02
CA ILE A 109 -9.99 0.41 12.25
C ILE A 109 -8.89 -0.60 12.61
N PRO A 110 -8.12 -0.41 13.70
CA PRO A 110 -6.88 -1.17 13.97
C PRO A 110 -7.05 -2.69 13.92
N VAL A 111 -8.06 -3.24 14.60
CA VAL A 111 -8.29 -4.69 14.61
C VAL A 111 -8.82 -5.19 13.26
N ALA A 112 -9.73 -4.42 12.66
CA ALA A 112 -10.29 -4.78 11.36
C ALA A 112 -9.24 -4.69 10.24
N ASN A 113 -8.29 -3.76 10.34
CA ASN A 113 -7.19 -3.59 9.39
C ASN A 113 -6.31 -4.84 9.26
N LEU A 114 -6.26 -5.70 10.26
CA LEU A 114 -5.50 -6.95 10.19
C LEU A 114 -6.16 -8.05 9.33
N LEU A 115 -7.48 -8.00 9.13
CA LEU A 115 -8.21 -9.09 8.49
C LEU A 115 -9.08 -8.65 7.31
N LYS A 116 -9.72 -7.50 7.45
CA LYS A 116 -10.75 -7.04 6.50
C LYS A 116 -10.21 -6.58 5.15
N PRO A 117 -9.07 -5.87 5.05
CA PRO A 117 -8.51 -5.48 3.76
C PRO A 117 -8.14 -6.68 2.89
N ALA A 118 -7.61 -7.75 3.47
CA ALA A 118 -7.33 -8.98 2.72
C ALA A 118 -8.60 -9.57 2.09
N ARG A 119 -9.73 -9.54 2.85
CA ARG A 119 -11.02 -9.99 2.32
C ARG A 119 -11.50 -9.09 1.18
N VAL A 120 -11.40 -7.76 1.33
CA VAL A 120 -11.79 -6.80 0.29
C VAL A 120 -10.98 -7.01 -0.99
N VAL A 121 -9.66 -7.14 -0.87
CA VAL A 121 -8.79 -7.42 -2.02
C VAL A 121 -9.14 -8.78 -2.64
N GLY A 122 -9.45 -9.79 -1.84
CA GLY A 122 -9.91 -11.09 -2.31
C GLY A 122 -11.27 -11.05 -3.02
N GLU A 123 -12.21 -10.21 -2.57
CA GLU A 123 -13.48 -9.97 -3.27
C GLU A 123 -13.24 -9.30 -4.63
N ILE A 124 -12.39 -8.27 -4.68
CA ILE A 124 -12.00 -7.58 -5.92
C ILE A 124 -11.33 -8.57 -6.88
N TRP A 125 -10.40 -9.39 -6.39
CA TRP A 125 -9.70 -10.40 -7.18
C TRP A 125 -10.69 -11.38 -7.82
N ARG A 126 -11.53 -12.02 -7.01
CA ARG A 126 -12.50 -13.00 -7.49
C ARG A 126 -13.47 -12.39 -8.49
N ALA A 127 -14.06 -11.25 -8.17
CA ALA A 127 -15.02 -10.58 -9.06
C ALA A 127 -14.39 -10.12 -10.38
N THR A 128 -13.09 -9.81 -10.39
CA THR A 128 -12.36 -9.41 -11.60
C THR A 128 -11.99 -10.60 -12.47
N PHE A 129 -11.61 -11.74 -11.87
CA PHE A 129 -11.06 -12.90 -12.58
C PHE A 129 -12.00 -14.11 -12.62
N ASN A 130 -13.25 -13.98 -12.16
CA ASN A 130 -14.21 -15.09 -12.11
C ASN A 130 -14.49 -15.75 -13.47
N ASN A 131 -14.28 -15.01 -14.56
CA ASN A 131 -14.46 -15.50 -15.94
C ASN A 131 -13.16 -16.02 -16.59
N VAL A 132 -12.04 -16.04 -15.85
CA VAL A 132 -10.74 -16.51 -16.35
C VAL A 132 -10.42 -17.81 -15.64
N GLU A 133 -10.56 -18.93 -16.33
CA GLU A 133 -10.41 -20.29 -15.76
C GLU A 133 -9.07 -20.50 -15.03
N GLU A 134 -8.02 -19.82 -15.49
CA GLU A 134 -6.67 -19.95 -14.95
C GLU A 134 -6.44 -19.18 -13.63
N TYR A 135 -7.18 -18.11 -13.38
CA TYR A 135 -6.99 -17.23 -12.21
C TYR A 135 -8.20 -17.20 -11.26
N GLY A 136 -9.30 -17.86 -11.62
CA GLY A 136 -10.63 -17.53 -11.10
C GLY A 136 -10.94 -18.00 -9.68
N LYS A 137 -10.24 -18.96 -9.11
CA LYS A 137 -10.70 -19.57 -7.84
C LYS A 137 -9.83 -19.32 -6.64
N ASP A 138 -8.55 -19.06 -6.80
CA ASP A 138 -7.63 -19.00 -5.66
C ASP A 138 -7.08 -17.60 -5.40
N SER A 139 -7.62 -16.96 -4.37
CA SER A 139 -7.00 -15.77 -3.76
C SER A 139 -5.77 -16.14 -2.89
N GLY A 140 -5.16 -17.30 -3.07
CA GLY A 140 -3.99 -17.74 -2.33
C GLY A 140 -2.83 -16.76 -2.41
N VAL A 141 -2.63 -16.15 -3.58
CA VAL A 141 -1.63 -15.08 -3.78
C VAL A 141 -1.96 -13.86 -2.90
N VAL A 142 -3.23 -13.47 -2.82
CA VAL A 142 -3.67 -12.35 -1.97
C VAL A 142 -3.46 -12.69 -0.49
N GLY A 143 -3.78 -13.93 -0.09
CA GLY A 143 -3.57 -14.43 1.26
C GLY A 143 -2.09 -14.46 1.65
N LEU A 144 -1.24 -14.97 0.77
CA LEU A 144 0.22 -15.02 0.98
C LEU A 144 0.82 -13.61 1.06
N TRP A 145 0.44 -12.70 0.15
CA TRP A 145 0.88 -11.31 0.20
C TRP A 145 0.48 -10.64 1.51
N TRP A 146 -0.78 -10.83 1.94
CA TRP A 146 -1.27 -10.25 3.18
C TRP A 146 -0.57 -10.82 4.40
N PHE A 147 -0.36 -12.14 4.45
CA PHE A 147 0.38 -12.80 5.51
C PHE A 147 1.82 -12.27 5.61
N ALA A 148 2.52 -12.17 4.49
CA ALA A 148 3.87 -11.61 4.45
C ALA A 148 3.90 -10.16 4.98
N TRP A 149 2.91 -9.34 4.64
CA TRP A 149 2.79 -7.97 5.12
C TRP A 149 2.55 -7.90 6.64
N VAL A 150 1.68 -8.75 7.18
CA VAL A 150 1.43 -8.84 8.62
C VAL A 150 2.68 -9.30 9.37
N VAL A 151 3.35 -10.35 8.89
CA VAL A 151 4.61 -10.85 9.48
C VAL A 151 5.68 -9.77 9.48
N TRP A 152 5.83 -9.07 8.36
CA TRP A 152 6.77 -7.93 8.28
C TRP A 152 6.45 -6.85 9.32
N GLY A 153 5.19 -6.47 9.47
CA GLY A 153 4.77 -5.46 10.45
C GLY A 153 5.01 -5.87 11.90
N PHE A 154 4.96 -7.15 12.23
CA PHE A 154 5.33 -7.64 13.55
C PHE A 154 6.85 -7.73 13.73
N ALA A 155 7.57 -8.23 12.72
CA ALA A 155 9.03 -8.37 12.77
C ALA A 155 9.72 -7.01 12.95
N SER A 156 9.30 -5.98 12.23
CA SER A 156 9.85 -4.63 12.38
C SER A 156 9.65 -4.07 13.79
N ARG A 157 8.49 -4.27 14.40
CA ARG A 157 8.26 -3.83 15.80
C ARG A 157 9.11 -4.55 16.82
N ILE A 158 9.38 -5.84 16.60
CA ILE A 158 10.28 -6.62 17.48
C ILE A 158 11.71 -6.10 17.31
N GLN A 159 12.14 -5.85 16.09
CA GLN A 159 13.46 -5.28 15.80
C GLN A 159 13.64 -3.91 16.49
N ASP A 160 12.66 -3.01 16.38
CA ASP A 160 12.70 -1.69 17.03
C ASP A 160 12.85 -1.81 18.55
N ARG A 161 12.17 -2.76 19.18
CA ARG A 161 12.29 -3.01 20.63
C ARG A 161 13.67 -3.53 21.01
N ILE A 162 14.20 -4.51 20.27
CA ILE A 162 15.54 -5.07 20.54
C ILE A 162 16.59 -3.96 20.40
N MET A 163 16.49 -3.11 19.37
CA MET A 163 17.42 -1.99 19.19
C MET A 163 17.33 -0.96 20.31
N ALA A 164 16.11 -0.63 20.75
CA ALA A 164 15.91 0.28 21.88
C ALA A 164 16.52 -0.26 23.20
N GLU A 165 16.36 -1.55 23.47
CA GLU A 165 16.93 -2.20 24.65
C GLU A 165 18.45 -2.29 24.55
N SER A 166 19.02 -2.64 23.40
CA SER A 166 20.48 -2.72 23.20
C SER A 166 21.17 -1.36 23.33
N GLY A 167 20.53 -0.27 22.88
CA GLY A 167 21.03 1.09 23.09
C GLY A 167 21.01 1.57 24.51
N ALA A 168 20.13 1.02 25.38
CA ALA A 168 20.07 1.35 26.81
C ALA A 168 21.23 0.73 27.63
N PHE A 169 21.92 -0.26 27.07
CA PHE A 169 23.10 -0.92 27.73
C PHE A 169 24.44 -0.46 27.15
N ALA A 170 24.48 0.53 26.28
CA ALA A 170 25.73 1.14 25.84
C ALA A 170 26.25 2.05 26.97
N PRO A 171 27.51 1.85 27.47
CA PRO A 171 28.10 2.59 28.59
C PRO A 171 28.37 4.05 28.23
#